data_c7781586a9125c70e5ef96ab8cc37521
#
_entry.id   c7781586a9125c70e5ef96ab8cc37521
#
_cell.length_a   1.000
_cell.length_b   1.000
_cell.length_c   1.000
_cell.angle_alpha   90.00
_cell.angle_beta   90.00
_cell.angle_gamma   90.00
#
_symmetry.space_group_name_H-M   'P 1'
#
loop_
_entity.id
_entity.type
_entity.pdbx_description
1 polymer ?
#
loop_
_entity_poly.entity_id
_entity_poly.type
_entity_poly.pdbx_seq_one_letter_code
_entity_poly.pdbx_strand_id
1 'polypeptide(L)'
;MKDKPAARSGYHHGSLPEALTTAALELVDESGPAGVSVREVARRAGVSPGAPFRHFADRQALLMSVAGRVLADYEVWQREAVAQAEGPATRAFGIGFVRYAIRHPHRFELVKPWVFGPRRPAELDARLSGIEETFAGLVRADQREGTLRAEDPELVALAGQALVYGLSQMIVDGYLPPERAEDLAVRVLDTLGLGIANHAN
;
A
#
# COMPACT_ATOMS: atom_id res chain seq x y z
N MET A 1 17.19 -3.23 55.98
CA MET A 1 16.43 -2.48 54.99
C MET A 1 16.89 -3.00 53.63
N LYS A 2 16.06 -3.79 52.93
CA LYS A 2 16.39 -4.38 51.63
C LYS A 2 15.68 -3.54 50.56
N ASP A 3 16.45 -2.93 49.71
CA ASP A 3 15.96 -2.17 48.57
C ASP A 3 15.24 -3.09 47.61
N LYS A 4 14.00 -2.72 47.29
CA LYS A 4 13.13 -3.37 46.33
C LYS A 4 13.46 -2.78 44.93
N PRO A 5 13.80 -3.56 43.90
CA PRO A 5 14.06 -3.00 42.60
C PRO A 5 12.75 -2.45 41.98
N ALA A 6 12.88 -1.26 41.42
CA ALA A 6 11.83 -0.52 40.78
C ALA A 6 11.14 -1.35 39.66
N ALA A 7 9.83 -1.28 39.64
CA ALA A 7 8.97 -1.89 38.61
C ALA A 7 9.31 -1.34 37.22
N ARG A 8 9.58 -2.25 36.31
CA ARG A 8 9.71 -1.94 34.88
C ARG A 8 8.41 -1.33 34.37
N SER A 9 8.53 -0.13 33.83
CA SER A 9 7.51 0.65 33.15
C SER A 9 6.63 -0.25 32.24
N GLY A 10 5.29 -0.11 32.41
CA GLY A 10 4.30 -0.90 31.69
C GLY A 10 4.38 -0.71 30.17
N TYR A 11 4.73 -1.76 29.50
CA TYR A 11 4.55 -1.92 28.07
C TYR A 11 3.04 -2.03 27.82
N HIS A 12 2.47 -1.08 27.09
CA HIS A 12 1.09 -1.17 26.61
C HIS A 12 0.96 -2.43 25.75
N HIS A 13 0.18 -3.39 26.24
CA HIS A 13 -0.05 -4.66 25.57
C HIS A 13 -0.98 -4.49 24.37
N GLY A 14 -0.44 -4.09 23.21
CA GLY A 14 -0.96 -4.60 21.94
C GLY A 14 -0.81 -6.12 21.96
N SER A 15 -1.72 -6.84 21.32
CA SER A 15 -1.64 -8.31 21.26
C SER A 15 -0.27 -8.75 20.68
N LEU A 16 0.24 -9.91 21.10
CA LEU A 16 1.51 -10.43 20.56
C LEU A 16 1.52 -10.52 19.03
N PRO A 17 0.43 -10.92 18.34
CA PRO A 17 0.33 -10.85 16.88
C PRO A 17 0.59 -9.45 16.31
N GLU A 18 0.04 -8.41 16.93
CA GLU A 18 0.27 -7.02 16.50
C GLU A 18 1.71 -6.58 16.69
N ALA A 19 2.34 -6.92 17.83
CA ALA A 19 3.74 -6.63 18.07
C ALA A 19 4.65 -7.33 17.06
N LEU A 20 4.36 -8.59 16.72
CA LEU A 20 5.08 -9.35 15.71
C LEU A 20 4.88 -8.76 14.30
N THR A 21 3.65 -8.37 13.96
CA THR A 21 3.34 -7.73 12.67
C THR A 21 4.06 -6.38 12.54
N THR A 22 4.10 -5.59 13.62
CA THR A 22 4.83 -4.31 13.66
C THR A 22 6.32 -4.52 13.47
N ALA A 23 6.94 -5.44 14.22
CA ALA A 23 8.36 -5.77 14.08
C ALA A 23 8.71 -6.30 12.69
N ALA A 24 7.80 -7.07 12.07
CA ALA A 24 7.97 -7.56 10.71
C ALA A 24 7.84 -6.44 9.66
N LEU A 25 6.92 -5.49 9.86
CA LEU A 25 6.77 -4.32 8.98
C LEU A 25 8.03 -3.43 9.03
N GLU A 26 8.60 -3.19 10.20
CA GLU A 26 9.86 -2.47 10.33
C GLU A 26 10.99 -3.15 9.54
N LEU A 27 11.08 -4.49 9.61
CA LEU A 27 12.06 -5.25 8.82
C LEU A 27 11.79 -5.17 7.31
N VAL A 28 10.53 -5.17 6.89
CA VAL A 28 10.16 -4.92 5.49
C VAL A 28 10.65 -3.54 5.06
N ASP A 29 10.39 -2.50 5.86
CA ASP A 29 10.81 -1.14 5.52
C ASP A 29 12.34 -0.98 5.44
N GLU A 30 13.09 -1.71 6.28
CA GLU A 30 14.56 -1.65 6.31
C GLU A 30 15.23 -2.45 5.19
N SER A 31 14.74 -3.65 4.87
CA SER A 31 15.47 -4.63 4.06
C SER A 31 14.63 -5.37 3.02
N GLY A 32 13.41 -4.92 2.81
CA GLY A 32 12.47 -5.54 1.89
C GLY A 32 11.88 -6.86 2.41
N PRO A 33 10.86 -7.38 1.71
CA PRO A 33 10.18 -8.60 2.15
C PRO A 33 11.11 -9.82 2.16
N ALA A 34 12.13 -9.87 1.28
CA ALA A 34 13.11 -10.97 1.25
C ALA A 34 13.96 -11.02 2.54
N GLY A 35 14.27 -9.88 3.14
CA GLY A 35 15.10 -9.75 4.36
C GLY A 35 14.38 -10.16 5.65
N VAL A 36 13.06 -10.34 5.65
CA VAL A 36 12.31 -10.70 6.86
C VAL A 36 12.52 -12.15 7.24
N SER A 37 13.02 -12.41 8.45
CA SER A 37 13.05 -13.75 9.04
C SER A 37 12.23 -13.82 10.33
N VAL A 38 11.51 -14.91 10.56
CA VAL A 38 10.68 -15.11 11.76
C VAL A 38 11.51 -15.01 13.04
N ARG A 39 12.77 -15.48 12.99
CA ARG A 39 13.70 -15.42 14.12
C ARG A 39 14.07 -13.97 14.47
N GLU A 40 14.34 -13.15 13.47
CA GLU A 40 14.68 -11.74 13.66
C GLU A 40 13.46 -10.94 14.15
N VAL A 41 12.27 -11.25 13.62
CA VAL A 41 11.00 -10.67 14.12
C VAL A 41 10.78 -11.00 15.60
N ALA A 42 10.98 -12.26 16.01
CA ALA A 42 10.88 -12.66 17.41
C ALA A 42 11.88 -11.91 18.30
N ARG A 43 13.15 -11.78 17.84
CA ARG A 43 14.19 -11.03 18.56
C ARG A 43 13.80 -9.56 18.72
N ARG A 44 13.32 -8.92 17.66
CA ARG A 44 12.90 -7.51 17.64
C ARG A 44 11.68 -7.27 18.55
N ALA A 45 10.72 -8.18 18.53
CA ALA A 45 9.54 -8.14 19.40
C ALA A 45 9.85 -8.52 20.86
N GLY A 46 11.08 -8.92 21.20
CA GLY A 46 11.49 -9.26 22.55
C GLY A 46 10.90 -10.58 23.07
N VAL A 47 10.61 -11.54 22.16
CA VAL A 47 10.00 -12.82 22.51
C VAL A 47 10.89 -14.01 22.14
N SER A 48 10.56 -15.21 22.65
CA SER A 48 11.28 -16.43 22.30
C SER A 48 11.14 -16.76 20.81
N PRO A 49 12.14 -17.41 20.17
CA PRO A 49 12.11 -17.77 18.76
C PRO A 49 10.91 -18.63 18.33
N GLY A 50 10.32 -19.39 19.26
CA GLY A 50 9.14 -20.21 19.02
C GLY A 50 7.79 -19.48 19.21
N ALA A 51 7.79 -18.29 19.80
CA ALA A 51 6.55 -17.56 20.09
C ALA A 51 5.75 -17.17 18.83
N PRO A 52 6.37 -16.73 17.73
CA PRO A 52 5.64 -16.38 16.51
C PRO A 52 4.83 -17.54 15.93
N PHE A 53 5.34 -18.77 16.01
CA PHE A 53 4.68 -19.95 15.44
C PHE A 53 3.38 -20.38 16.16
N ARG A 54 3.07 -19.75 17.29
CA ARG A 54 1.75 -19.91 17.95
C ARG A 54 0.65 -19.06 17.28
N HIS A 55 1.04 -18.08 16.47
CA HIS A 55 0.13 -17.12 15.84
C HIS A 55 0.21 -17.15 14.31
N PHE A 56 1.35 -17.47 13.76
CA PHE A 56 1.62 -17.54 12.32
C PHE A 56 2.19 -18.90 12.00
N ALA A 57 1.54 -19.63 11.10
CA ALA A 57 1.94 -20.99 10.71
C ALA A 57 3.37 -21.00 10.12
N ASP A 58 3.71 -19.96 9.39
CA ASP A 58 5.01 -19.82 8.73
C ASP A 58 5.32 -18.32 8.47
N ARG A 59 6.45 -18.10 7.78
CA ARG A 59 6.86 -16.75 7.36
C ARG A 59 5.86 -16.10 6.40
N GLN A 60 5.21 -16.88 5.54
CA GLN A 60 4.24 -16.35 4.58
C GLN A 60 2.98 -15.85 5.29
N ALA A 61 2.47 -16.57 6.28
CA ALA A 61 1.36 -16.13 7.12
C ALA A 61 1.68 -14.84 7.87
N LEU A 62 2.91 -14.68 8.37
CA LEU A 62 3.36 -13.43 8.99
C LEU A 62 3.42 -12.29 7.97
N LEU A 63 4.01 -12.50 6.79
CA LEU A 63 4.05 -11.48 5.74
C LEU A 63 2.66 -11.12 5.20
N MET A 64 1.71 -12.05 5.21
CA MET A 64 0.30 -11.80 4.90
C MET A 64 -0.33 -10.82 5.90
N SER A 65 -0.08 -11.01 7.19
CA SER A 65 -0.53 -10.06 8.22
C SER A 65 0.08 -8.67 8.02
N VAL A 66 1.38 -8.61 7.68
CA VAL A 66 2.04 -7.33 7.32
C VAL A 66 1.40 -6.69 6.09
N ALA A 67 1.09 -7.47 5.06
CA ALA A 67 0.41 -6.95 3.86
C ALA A 67 -0.98 -6.38 4.18
N GLY A 68 -1.74 -7.04 5.05
CA GLY A 68 -3.01 -6.50 5.54
C GLY A 68 -2.86 -5.13 6.22
N ARG A 69 -1.81 -4.95 7.00
CA ARG A 69 -1.47 -3.67 7.63
C ARG A 69 -1.03 -2.62 6.61
N VAL A 70 -0.17 -2.99 5.66
CA VAL A 70 0.28 -2.10 4.58
C VAL A 70 -0.90 -1.60 3.75
N LEU A 71 -1.85 -2.48 3.41
CA LEU A 71 -3.05 -2.09 2.67
C LEU A 71 -3.96 -1.17 3.50
N ALA A 72 -4.05 -1.37 4.83
CA ALA A 72 -4.79 -0.47 5.72
C ALA A 72 -4.15 0.93 5.76
N ASP A 73 -2.83 1.01 5.87
CA ASP A 73 -2.08 2.27 5.84
C ASP A 73 -2.24 2.97 4.46
N TYR A 74 -2.23 2.19 3.38
CA TYR A 74 -2.47 2.68 2.02
C TYR A 74 -3.89 3.26 1.84
N GLU A 75 -4.92 2.65 2.39
CA GLU A 75 -6.28 3.19 2.35
C GLU A 75 -6.39 4.56 3.04
N VAL A 76 -5.70 4.73 4.18
CA VAL A 76 -5.63 6.04 4.87
C VAL A 76 -4.91 7.06 3.98
N TRP A 77 -3.74 6.69 3.46
CA TRP A 77 -2.96 7.51 2.55
C TRP A 77 -3.77 7.99 1.34
N GLN A 78 -4.52 7.11 0.71
CA GLN A 78 -5.34 7.45 -0.45
C GLN A 78 -6.51 8.39 -0.11
N ARG A 79 -7.18 8.16 1.02
CA ARG A 79 -8.24 9.08 1.48
C ARG A 79 -7.71 10.50 1.69
N GLU A 80 -6.54 10.62 2.30
CA GLU A 80 -5.89 11.91 2.53
C GLU A 80 -5.48 12.56 1.20
N ALA A 81 -4.89 11.79 0.29
CA ALA A 81 -4.49 12.29 -1.03
C ALA A 81 -5.68 12.85 -1.83
N VAL A 82 -6.81 12.15 -1.82
CA VAL A 82 -8.04 12.60 -2.50
C VAL A 82 -8.66 13.80 -1.78
N ALA A 83 -8.70 13.79 -0.45
CA ALA A 83 -9.32 14.89 0.34
C ALA A 83 -8.56 16.23 0.22
N GLN A 84 -7.26 16.18 -0.04
CA GLN A 84 -6.40 17.38 -0.16
C GLN A 84 -6.21 17.85 -1.61
N ALA A 85 -6.76 17.13 -2.58
CA ALA A 85 -6.50 17.40 -3.99
C ALA A 85 -7.40 18.52 -4.52
N GLU A 86 -6.82 19.33 -5.41
CA GLU A 86 -7.55 20.19 -6.32
C GLU A 86 -7.71 19.47 -7.67
N GLY A 87 -8.96 19.39 -8.18
CA GLY A 87 -9.26 18.74 -9.47
C GLY A 87 -9.77 17.30 -9.34
N PRO A 88 -9.77 16.51 -10.44
CA PRO A 88 -10.39 15.19 -10.47
C PRO A 88 -9.87 14.23 -9.41
N ALA A 89 -10.78 13.56 -8.71
CA ALA A 89 -10.45 12.65 -7.62
C ALA A 89 -9.69 11.41 -8.11
N THR A 90 -9.99 10.94 -9.33
CA THR A 90 -9.26 9.85 -9.99
C THR A 90 -7.79 10.18 -10.23
N ARG A 91 -7.50 11.43 -10.65
CA ARG A 91 -6.12 11.92 -10.82
C ARG A 91 -5.37 11.91 -9.48
N ALA A 92 -6.01 12.43 -8.43
CA ALA A 92 -5.41 12.47 -7.09
C ALA A 92 -5.11 11.05 -6.57
N PHE A 93 -6.02 10.11 -6.78
CA PHE A 93 -5.85 8.71 -6.41
C PHE A 93 -4.66 8.08 -7.15
N GLY A 94 -4.54 8.34 -8.48
CA GLY A 94 -3.42 7.85 -9.29
C GLY A 94 -2.07 8.42 -8.84
N ILE A 95 -1.98 9.72 -8.57
CA ILE A 95 -0.78 10.37 -8.03
C ILE A 95 -0.46 9.80 -6.65
N GLY A 96 -1.47 9.64 -5.79
CA GLY A 96 -1.32 9.05 -4.46
C GLY A 96 -0.73 7.64 -4.50
N PHE A 97 -1.13 6.82 -5.49
CA PHE A 97 -0.56 5.49 -5.70
C PHE A 97 0.94 5.54 -6.00
N VAL A 98 1.34 6.36 -6.98
CA VAL A 98 2.76 6.47 -7.36
C VAL A 98 3.60 7.04 -6.21
N ARG A 99 3.11 8.08 -5.54
CA ARG A 99 3.78 8.66 -4.35
C ARG A 99 3.97 7.63 -3.24
N TYR A 100 2.97 6.78 -2.99
CA TYR A 100 3.08 5.71 -2.01
C TYR A 100 4.17 4.70 -2.38
N ALA A 101 4.23 4.29 -3.64
CA ALA A 101 5.26 3.37 -4.13
C ALA A 101 6.68 3.98 -4.02
N ILE A 102 6.84 5.26 -4.35
CA ILE A 102 8.12 5.99 -4.19
C ILE A 102 8.52 6.06 -2.71
N ARG A 103 7.58 6.39 -1.84
CA ARG A 103 7.84 6.57 -0.40
C ARG A 103 8.09 5.27 0.31
N HIS A 104 7.45 4.19 -0.12
CA HIS A 104 7.46 2.88 0.51
C HIS A 104 7.74 1.75 -0.49
N PRO A 105 8.91 1.75 -1.17
CA PRO A 105 9.19 0.80 -2.24
C PRO A 105 9.13 -0.66 -1.77
N HIS A 106 9.64 -0.96 -0.58
CA HIS A 106 9.60 -2.30 -0.01
C HIS A 106 8.18 -2.78 0.36
N ARG A 107 7.30 -1.86 0.77
CA ARG A 107 5.88 -2.17 1.00
C ARG A 107 5.16 -2.46 -0.31
N PHE A 108 5.48 -1.71 -1.36
CA PHE A 108 4.98 -1.97 -2.71
C PHE A 108 5.43 -3.36 -3.21
N GLU A 109 6.71 -3.70 -3.06
CA GLU A 109 7.23 -5.04 -3.39
C GLU A 109 6.53 -6.16 -2.59
N LEU A 110 6.23 -5.93 -1.31
CA LEU A 110 5.54 -6.90 -0.47
C LEU A 110 4.14 -7.21 -0.99
N VAL A 111 3.33 -6.19 -1.32
CA VAL A 111 1.92 -6.38 -1.68
C VAL A 111 1.71 -6.73 -3.15
N LYS A 112 2.64 -6.35 -4.03
CA LYS A 112 2.56 -6.55 -5.48
C LYS A 112 2.14 -7.95 -5.93
N PRO A 113 2.70 -9.05 -5.40
CA PRO A 113 2.32 -10.40 -5.82
C PRO A 113 0.87 -10.76 -5.52
N TRP A 114 0.25 -10.12 -4.53
CA TRP A 114 -1.13 -10.39 -4.14
C TRP A 114 -2.14 -9.42 -4.78
N VAL A 115 -1.71 -8.20 -5.05
CA VAL A 115 -2.55 -7.20 -5.73
C VAL A 115 -2.64 -7.49 -7.23
N PHE A 116 -1.51 -7.80 -7.87
CA PHE A 116 -1.39 -7.95 -9.32
C PHE A 116 -1.05 -9.38 -9.75
N GLY A 117 -0.97 -10.31 -8.81
CA GLY A 117 -0.69 -11.72 -9.08
C GLY A 117 -1.94 -12.52 -9.43
N PRO A 118 -1.75 -13.75 -9.94
CA PRO A 118 -2.85 -14.59 -10.39
C PRO A 118 -3.70 -15.18 -9.25
N ARG A 119 -3.27 -15.05 -8.02
CA ARG A 119 -3.96 -15.58 -6.84
C ARG A 119 -4.10 -14.50 -5.80
N ARG A 120 -5.34 -14.20 -5.45
CA ARG A 120 -5.70 -13.28 -4.37
C ARG A 120 -5.98 -14.11 -3.11
N PRO A 121 -5.24 -13.88 -2.00
CA PRO A 121 -5.51 -14.57 -0.73
C PRO A 121 -6.85 -14.12 -0.16
N ALA A 122 -7.62 -15.07 0.40
CA ALA A 122 -8.93 -14.79 1.00
C ALA A 122 -8.84 -13.73 2.12
N GLU A 123 -7.74 -13.71 2.87
CA GLU A 123 -7.48 -12.77 3.96
C GLU A 123 -7.36 -11.32 3.49
N LEU A 124 -6.96 -11.09 2.24
CA LEU A 124 -6.79 -9.77 1.65
C LEU A 124 -7.91 -9.40 0.68
N ASP A 125 -8.74 -10.35 0.26
CA ASP A 125 -9.72 -10.20 -0.82
C ASP A 125 -10.71 -9.06 -0.56
N ALA A 126 -11.34 -9.04 0.60
CA ALA A 126 -12.31 -8.01 0.95
C ALA A 126 -11.70 -6.59 0.93
N ARG A 127 -10.45 -6.46 1.38
CA ARG A 127 -9.75 -5.17 1.40
C ARG A 127 -9.35 -4.72 0.00
N LEU A 128 -8.81 -5.64 -0.80
CA LEU A 128 -8.44 -5.35 -2.19
C LEU A 128 -9.66 -4.97 -3.03
N SER A 129 -10.77 -5.70 -2.89
CA SER A 129 -12.04 -5.36 -3.54
C SER A 129 -12.57 -4.01 -3.09
N GLY A 130 -12.43 -3.65 -1.80
CA GLY A 130 -12.81 -2.33 -1.29
C GLY A 130 -12.00 -1.19 -1.89
N ILE A 131 -10.70 -1.39 -2.11
CA ILE A 131 -9.82 -0.41 -2.79
C ILE A 131 -10.23 -0.24 -4.25
N GLU A 132 -10.49 -1.34 -4.96
CA GLU A 132 -10.93 -1.34 -6.36
C GLU A 132 -12.28 -0.63 -6.52
N GLU A 133 -13.25 -0.93 -5.65
CA GLU A 133 -14.57 -0.28 -5.67
C GLU A 133 -14.48 1.21 -5.32
N THR A 134 -13.59 1.59 -4.39
CA THR A 134 -13.32 2.99 -4.09
C THR A 134 -12.87 3.73 -5.35
N PHE A 135 -11.90 3.17 -6.08
CA PHE A 135 -11.40 3.80 -7.29
C PHE A 135 -12.45 3.86 -8.40
N ALA A 136 -13.19 2.78 -8.64
CA ALA A 136 -14.31 2.77 -9.60
C ALA A 136 -15.40 3.80 -9.21
N GLY A 137 -15.64 3.97 -7.92
CA GLY A 137 -16.54 5.00 -7.40
C GLY A 137 -16.08 6.42 -7.74
N LEU A 138 -14.77 6.70 -7.63
CA LEU A 138 -14.19 7.99 -8.02
C LEU A 138 -14.31 8.22 -9.53
N VAL A 139 -14.05 7.19 -10.36
CA VAL A 139 -14.26 7.28 -11.82
C VAL A 139 -15.70 7.67 -12.14
N ARG A 140 -16.68 6.97 -11.55
CA ARG A 140 -18.10 7.30 -11.75
C ARG A 140 -18.48 8.70 -11.26
N ALA A 141 -17.84 9.20 -10.20
CA ALA A 141 -18.07 10.56 -9.71
C ALA A 141 -17.54 11.60 -10.70
N ASP A 142 -16.27 11.47 -11.13
CA ASP A 142 -15.65 12.39 -12.09
C ASP A 142 -16.37 12.38 -13.46
N GLN A 143 -16.93 11.24 -13.88
CA GLN A 143 -17.77 11.15 -15.08
C GLN A 143 -19.09 11.91 -14.91
N ARG A 144 -19.75 11.80 -13.77
CA ARG A 144 -21.00 12.55 -13.47
C ARG A 144 -20.76 14.06 -13.40
N GLU A 145 -19.59 14.48 -12.94
CA GLU A 145 -19.16 15.88 -12.90
C GLU A 145 -18.69 16.40 -14.27
N GLY A 146 -18.57 15.52 -15.27
CA GLY A 146 -18.16 15.86 -16.62
C GLY A 146 -16.65 16.10 -16.79
N THR A 147 -15.84 15.78 -15.79
CA THR A 147 -14.38 15.90 -15.86
C THR A 147 -13.75 14.71 -16.61
N LEU A 148 -14.41 13.55 -16.61
CA LEU A 148 -14.07 12.39 -17.43
C LEU A 148 -15.17 12.07 -18.45
N ARG A 149 -14.79 11.52 -19.59
CA ARG A 149 -15.75 11.05 -20.61
C ARG A 149 -16.62 9.92 -20.06
N ALA A 150 -17.85 9.84 -20.57
CA ALA A 150 -18.78 8.74 -20.31
C ALA A 150 -18.30 7.48 -21.08
N GLU A 151 -17.44 6.72 -20.43
CA GLU A 151 -16.91 5.43 -20.87
C GLU A 151 -17.26 4.37 -19.82
N ASP A 152 -17.00 3.11 -20.09
CA ASP A 152 -17.13 2.05 -19.09
C ASP A 152 -16.22 2.36 -17.88
N PRO A 153 -16.77 2.58 -16.68
CA PRO A 153 -15.98 2.95 -15.49
C PRO A 153 -14.95 1.88 -15.10
N GLU A 154 -15.25 0.60 -15.33
CA GLU A 154 -14.35 -0.50 -15.02
C GLU A 154 -13.15 -0.51 -15.98
N LEU A 155 -13.38 -0.22 -17.27
CA LEU A 155 -12.32 -0.09 -18.25
C LEU A 155 -11.42 1.12 -17.95
N VAL A 156 -12.00 2.26 -17.59
CA VAL A 156 -11.25 3.47 -17.20
C VAL A 156 -10.41 3.18 -15.94
N ALA A 157 -11.00 2.50 -14.95
CA ALA A 157 -10.31 2.12 -13.73
C ALA A 157 -9.15 1.16 -14.02
N LEU A 158 -9.36 0.16 -14.85
CA LEU A 158 -8.31 -0.80 -15.26
C LEU A 158 -7.16 -0.10 -16.00
N ALA A 159 -7.48 0.80 -16.93
CA ALA A 159 -6.46 1.57 -17.68
C ALA A 159 -5.62 2.45 -16.74
N GLY A 160 -6.27 3.17 -15.82
CA GLY A 160 -5.59 3.97 -14.80
C GLY A 160 -4.70 3.12 -13.89
N GLN A 161 -5.20 1.98 -13.42
CA GLN A 161 -4.46 1.05 -12.59
C GLN A 161 -3.23 0.47 -13.32
N ALA A 162 -3.39 0.04 -14.56
CA ALA A 162 -2.28 -0.46 -15.38
C ALA A 162 -1.18 0.59 -15.56
N LEU A 163 -1.57 1.84 -15.79
CA LEU A 163 -0.64 2.95 -15.94
C LEU A 163 0.15 3.21 -14.65
N VAL A 164 -0.53 3.42 -13.52
CA VAL A 164 0.15 3.75 -12.25
C VAL A 164 0.98 2.59 -11.73
N TYR A 165 0.53 1.34 -11.95
CA TYR A 165 1.30 0.16 -11.61
C TYR A 165 2.59 0.07 -12.43
N GLY A 166 2.49 0.17 -13.77
CA GLY A 166 3.64 0.11 -14.66
C GLY A 166 4.65 1.21 -14.35
N LEU A 167 4.19 2.43 -14.13
CA LEU A 167 5.01 3.57 -13.78
C LEU A 167 5.71 3.37 -12.43
N SER A 168 4.98 2.93 -11.41
CA SER A 168 5.54 2.64 -10.08
C SER A 168 6.59 1.52 -10.13
N GLN A 169 6.33 0.48 -10.94
CA GLN A 169 7.30 -0.61 -11.13
C GLN A 169 8.59 -0.09 -11.78
N MET A 170 8.49 0.74 -12.82
CA MET A 170 9.66 1.35 -13.48
C MET A 170 10.49 2.21 -12.51
N ILE A 171 9.83 2.89 -11.58
CA ILE A 171 10.49 3.71 -10.55
C ILE A 171 11.19 2.81 -9.52
N VAL A 172 10.48 1.83 -8.96
CA VAL A 172 11.02 0.93 -7.93
C VAL A 172 12.17 0.09 -8.47
N ASP A 173 12.12 -0.33 -9.73
CA ASP A 173 13.19 -1.06 -10.40
C ASP A 173 14.38 -0.16 -10.82
N GLY A 174 14.30 1.16 -10.56
CA GLY A 174 15.37 2.11 -10.87
C GLY A 174 15.50 2.45 -12.36
N TYR A 175 14.51 2.11 -13.20
CA TYR A 175 14.49 2.49 -14.59
C TYR A 175 14.27 4.01 -14.77
N LEU A 176 13.46 4.62 -13.89
CA LEU A 176 13.26 6.05 -13.82
C LEU A 176 14.01 6.62 -12.60
N PRO A 177 14.74 7.75 -12.78
CA PRO A 177 15.52 8.35 -11.69
C PRO A 177 14.57 8.84 -10.58
N PRO A 178 14.81 8.47 -9.31
CA PRO A 178 13.92 8.80 -8.18
C PRO A 178 13.63 10.29 -8.04
N GLU A 179 14.62 11.13 -8.31
CA GLU A 179 14.53 12.60 -8.21
C GLU A 179 13.57 13.23 -9.23
N ARG A 180 13.25 12.51 -10.31
CA ARG A 180 12.31 12.94 -11.35
C ARG A 180 11.01 12.13 -11.34
N ALA A 181 10.93 11.11 -10.51
CA ALA A 181 9.86 10.13 -10.56
C ALA A 181 8.49 10.76 -10.34
N GLU A 182 8.36 11.65 -9.36
CA GLU A 182 7.09 12.31 -9.05
C GLU A 182 6.65 13.27 -10.17
N ASP A 183 7.55 14.11 -10.69
CA ASP A 183 7.25 15.00 -11.81
C ASP A 183 6.83 14.22 -13.07
N LEU A 184 7.56 13.14 -13.39
CA LEU A 184 7.21 12.28 -14.51
C LEU A 184 5.85 11.60 -14.31
N ALA A 185 5.55 11.14 -13.09
CA ALA A 185 4.26 10.52 -12.76
C ALA A 185 3.11 11.48 -13.01
N VAL A 186 3.21 12.70 -12.49
CA VAL A 186 2.19 13.74 -12.70
C VAL A 186 1.99 14.00 -14.21
N ARG A 187 3.06 14.21 -14.95
CA ARG A 187 2.99 14.51 -16.39
C ARG A 187 2.41 13.35 -17.21
N VAL A 188 2.76 12.11 -16.86
CA VAL A 188 2.22 10.92 -17.55
C VAL A 188 0.73 10.76 -17.25
N LEU A 189 0.29 10.96 -15.99
CA LEU A 189 -1.11 10.92 -15.63
C LEU A 189 -1.90 12.05 -16.29
N ASP A 190 -1.35 13.27 -16.38
CA ASP A 190 -1.98 14.39 -17.07
C ASP A 190 -2.10 14.11 -18.57
N THR A 191 -1.10 13.47 -19.20
CA THR A 191 -1.14 13.07 -20.61
C THR A 191 -2.26 12.06 -20.86
N LEU A 192 -2.46 11.06 -19.98
CA LEU A 192 -3.59 10.15 -20.04
C LEU A 192 -4.90 10.91 -19.85
N GLY A 193 -4.96 11.79 -18.83
CA GLY A 193 -6.13 12.61 -18.53
C GLY A 193 -6.61 13.41 -19.75
N LEU A 194 -5.70 13.99 -20.53
CA LEU A 194 -6.03 14.68 -21.79
C LEU A 194 -6.67 13.74 -22.82
N GLY A 195 -6.28 12.46 -22.84
CA GLY A 195 -6.85 11.47 -23.76
C GLY A 195 -8.25 10.99 -23.38
N ILE A 196 -8.61 11.02 -22.09
CA ILE A 196 -9.91 10.58 -21.56
C ILE A 196 -10.77 11.72 -21.02
N ALA A 197 -10.25 12.96 -21.02
CA ALA A 197 -11.02 14.14 -20.64
C ALA A 197 -12.07 14.48 -21.68
N ASN A 198 -13.16 15.07 -21.25
CA ASN A 198 -14.15 15.66 -22.15
C ASN A 198 -13.51 16.90 -22.81
N HIS A 199 -13.20 16.81 -24.10
CA HIS A 199 -12.88 18.01 -24.87
C HIS A 199 -14.20 18.74 -25.09
N ALA A 200 -14.37 19.90 -24.46
CA ALA A 200 -15.44 20.80 -24.83
C ALA A 200 -15.27 21.16 -26.32
N ASN A 201 -16.24 20.78 -27.14
CA ASN A 201 -16.35 21.25 -28.53
C ASN A 201 -16.66 22.73 -28.54
#